data_96658c8bf39cffc7fe5d554d7926bf11
#
_entry.id   96658c8bf39cffc7fe5d554d7926bf11
#
_cell.length_a   1.000
_cell.length_b   1.000
_cell.length_c   1.000
_cell.angle_alpha   90.00
_cell.angle_beta   90.00
_cell.angle_gamma   90.00
#
_symmetry.space_group_name_H-M   'P 1'
#
loop_
_entity.id
_entity.type
_entity.pdbx_description
1 polymer ?
#
loop_
_entity_poly.entity_id
_entity_poly.type
_entity_poly.pdbx_seq_one_letter_code
_entity_poly.pdbx_strand_id
1 'polypeptide(L)'
;MSANLFALPIKTAILNAEEQEVGKALVYIDYVELQDMDGTAKGRLGFVNIKGGFQLFVVIDDGQQNLVGSAKNRRLYNKEGELLAHYDWTTFWSYVYSPDGTKIGEAKCIAFRGICAAGIATYLTGLLDQR
;
A
#
# COMPACT_ATOMS: atom_id res chain seq x y z
N MET A 1 -31.95 -7.88 -1.38
CA MET A 1 -31.04 -6.90 -1.90
C MET A 1 -29.68 -7.50 -2.11
N SER A 2 -28.96 -6.90 -2.94
CA SER A 2 -27.67 -7.42 -3.24
C SER A 2 -26.78 -7.33 -2.03
N ALA A 3 -26.22 -8.42 -1.66
CA ALA A 3 -25.15 -8.40 -0.73
C ALA A 3 -24.02 -7.54 -1.30
N ASN A 4 -23.36 -6.84 -0.47
CA ASN A 4 -22.15 -6.15 -0.87
C ASN A 4 -21.08 -7.20 -1.09
N LEU A 5 -20.89 -7.59 -2.37
CA LEU A 5 -19.83 -8.54 -2.71
C LEU A 5 -18.48 -8.02 -2.24
N PHE A 6 -18.35 -6.70 -2.21
CA PHE A 6 -17.13 -6.02 -1.75
C PHE A 6 -17.51 -5.02 -0.69
N ALA A 7 -17.82 -5.53 0.51
CA ALA A 7 -18.03 -4.64 1.63
C ALA A 7 -16.71 -3.98 1.98
N LEU A 8 -16.67 -2.67 1.93
CA LEU A 8 -15.47 -1.91 2.26
C LEU A 8 -15.45 -1.59 3.75
N PRO A 9 -14.25 -1.55 4.36
CA PRO A 9 -12.96 -1.83 3.73
C PRO A 9 -12.71 -3.31 3.53
N ILE A 10 -11.83 -3.62 2.58
CA ILE A 10 -11.30 -4.97 2.44
C ILE A 10 -10.06 -5.06 3.32
N LYS A 11 -10.11 -5.92 4.33
CA LYS A 11 -9.00 -6.08 5.26
C LYS A 11 -8.08 -7.18 4.79
N THR A 12 -6.78 -6.91 4.77
CA THR A 12 -5.80 -7.91 4.41
C THR A 12 -4.58 -7.85 5.33
N ALA A 13 -4.00 -9.01 5.60
CA ALA A 13 -2.78 -9.11 6.39
C ALA A 13 -1.58 -8.81 5.49
N ILE A 14 -0.63 -8.04 6.03
CA ILE A 14 0.64 -7.77 5.36
C ILE A 14 1.67 -8.74 5.93
N LEU A 15 2.32 -9.50 5.05
CA LEU A 15 3.30 -10.49 5.45
C LEU A 15 4.69 -10.04 5.04
N ASN A 16 5.68 -10.35 5.86
CA ASN A 16 7.09 -10.09 5.51
C ASN A 16 7.62 -11.22 4.62
N ALA A 17 8.93 -11.19 4.35
CA ALA A 17 9.57 -12.18 3.46
C ALA A 17 9.51 -13.60 4.03
N GLU A 18 9.37 -13.75 5.35
CA GLU A 18 9.26 -15.04 6.02
C GLU A 18 7.80 -15.46 6.22
N GLU A 19 6.87 -14.76 5.55
CA GLU A 19 5.43 -15.03 5.60
C GLU A 19 4.83 -14.85 7.00
N GLN A 20 5.44 -14.00 7.81
CA GLN A 20 4.92 -13.62 9.11
C GLN A 20 4.09 -12.35 8.97
N GLU A 21 2.97 -12.29 9.64
CA GLU A 21 2.13 -11.08 9.62
C GLU A 21 2.82 -9.96 10.38
N VAL A 22 2.98 -8.81 9.72
CA VAL A 22 3.64 -7.63 10.30
C VAL A 22 2.74 -6.41 10.34
N GLY A 23 1.56 -6.48 9.78
CA GLY A 23 0.62 -5.37 9.79
C GLY A 23 -0.65 -5.73 9.03
N LYS A 24 -1.53 -4.73 8.89
CA LYS A 24 -2.78 -4.90 8.16
C LYS A 24 -3.04 -3.71 7.26
N ALA A 25 -3.70 -3.96 6.15
CA ALA A 25 -4.19 -2.91 5.27
C ALA A 25 -5.71 -2.98 5.22
N LEU A 26 -6.35 -1.83 5.38
CA LEU A 26 -7.78 -1.66 5.18
C LEU A 26 -7.94 -0.91 3.88
N VAL A 27 -8.41 -1.61 2.84
CA VAL A 27 -8.42 -1.09 1.48
C VAL A 27 -9.80 -0.53 1.17
N TYR A 28 -9.83 0.74 0.81
CA TYR A 28 -11.03 1.45 0.35
C TYR A 28 -10.87 1.74 -1.14
N ILE A 29 -11.84 2.45 -1.71
CA ILE A 29 -11.82 2.70 -3.16
C ILE A 29 -10.63 3.59 -3.56
N ASP A 30 -10.32 4.60 -2.77
CA ASP A 30 -9.33 5.63 -3.13
C ASP A 30 -8.27 5.86 -2.07
N TYR A 31 -8.26 5.05 -1.02
CA TYR A 31 -7.23 5.14 0.00
C TYR A 31 -7.06 3.81 0.73
N VAL A 32 -5.96 3.69 1.45
CA VAL A 32 -5.64 2.51 2.26
C VAL A 32 -5.25 3.00 3.64
N GLU A 33 -5.86 2.41 4.67
CA GLU A 33 -5.40 2.64 6.04
C GLU A 33 -4.45 1.52 6.41
N LEU A 34 -3.28 1.87 6.91
CA LEU A 34 -2.25 0.91 7.28
C LEU A 34 -2.14 0.85 8.79
N GLN A 35 -2.12 -0.36 9.32
CA GLN A 35 -2.12 -0.60 10.77
C GLN A 35 -0.99 -1.52 11.16
N ASP A 36 -0.42 -1.25 12.34
CA ASP A 36 0.53 -2.17 12.97
C ASP A 36 -0.21 -3.39 13.53
N MET A 37 0.54 -4.35 14.01
CA MET A 37 -0.01 -5.61 14.54
C MET A 37 -0.91 -5.38 15.75
N ASP A 38 -0.67 -4.33 16.52
CA ASP A 38 -1.51 -4.01 17.68
C ASP A 38 -2.78 -3.24 17.31
N GLY A 39 -3.02 -3.02 16.02
CA GLY A 39 -4.19 -2.29 15.54
C GLY A 39 -4.03 -0.78 15.50
N THR A 40 -2.87 -0.27 15.91
CA THR A 40 -2.60 1.17 15.84
C THR A 40 -2.46 1.61 14.39
N ALA A 41 -3.20 2.66 14.00
CA ALA A 41 -3.11 3.18 12.65
C ALA A 41 -1.74 3.84 12.42
N LYS A 42 -1.01 3.33 11.43
CA LYS A 42 0.25 3.92 10.98
C LYS A 42 0.01 5.15 10.13
N GLY A 43 -1.06 5.11 9.35
CA GLY A 43 -1.40 6.22 8.50
C GLY A 43 -2.48 5.83 7.50
N ARG A 44 -3.11 6.84 6.94
CA ARG A 44 -4.07 6.70 5.88
C ARG A 44 -3.44 7.25 4.61
N LEU A 45 -3.31 6.40 3.61
CA LEU A 45 -2.62 6.73 2.37
C LEU A 45 -3.64 7.01 1.28
N GLY A 46 -3.64 8.23 0.77
CA GLY A 46 -4.49 8.61 -0.35
C GLY A 46 -3.74 8.50 -1.66
N PHE A 47 -4.47 8.32 -2.74
CA PHE A 47 -3.93 8.11 -4.09
C PHE A 47 -4.55 9.11 -5.04
N VAL A 48 -3.71 9.85 -5.75
CA VAL A 48 -4.14 10.78 -6.79
C VAL A 48 -3.61 10.29 -8.12
N ASN A 49 -4.51 10.09 -9.07
CA ASN A 49 -4.13 9.60 -10.39
C ASN A 49 -3.22 10.60 -11.10
N ILE A 50 -2.13 10.07 -11.65
CA ILE A 50 -1.26 10.81 -12.56
C ILE A 50 -1.01 9.91 -13.77
N LYS A 51 -0.36 10.45 -14.79
CA LYS A 51 -0.05 9.67 -15.98
C LYS A 51 0.88 8.52 -15.60
N GLY A 52 0.42 7.31 -15.83
CA GLY A 52 1.21 6.09 -15.58
C GLY A 52 1.16 5.57 -14.15
N GLY A 53 0.37 6.18 -13.26
CA GLY A 53 0.30 5.70 -11.89
C GLY A 53 -0.40 6.63 -10.92
N PHE A 54 0.15 6.75 -9.72
CA PHE A 54 -0.45 7.50 -8.61
C PHE A 54 0.61 8.34 -7.90
N GLN A 55 0.20 9.51 -7.42
CA GLN A 55 0.91 10.19 -6.34
C GLN A 55 0.32 9.71 -5.02
N LEU A 56 1.17 9.58 -4.02
CA LEU A 56 0.82 9.02 -2.71
C LEU A 56 0.91 10.12 -1.67
N PHE A 57 -0.17 10.29 -0.91
CA PHE A 57 -0.25 11.31 0.14
C PHE A 57 -0.66 10.67 1.45
N VAL A 58 -0.02 11.06 2.54
CA VAL A 58 -0.51 10.73 3.87
C VAL A 58 -1.52 11.79 4.28
N VAL A 59 -2.70 11.35 4.68
CA VAL A 59 -3.77 12.24 5.16
C VAL A 59 -3.56 12.47 6.65
N ILE A 60 -3.53 13.73 7.04
CA ILE A 60 -3.38 14.14 8.43
C ILE A 60 -4.76 14.48 8.99
N ASP A 61 -4.91 14.37 10.31
CA ASP A 61 -6.20 14.49 11.00
C ASP A 61 -6.96 15.78 10.71
N ASP A 62 -6.26 16.87 10.39
CA ASP A 62 -6.89 18.15 10.09
C ASP A 62 -7.29 18.29 8.62
N GLY A 63 -7.22 17.21 7.86
CA GLY A 63 -7.54 17.21 6.43
C GLY A 63 -6.40 17.61 5.53
N GLN A 64 -5.25 17.94 6.07
CA GLN A 64 -4.07 18.20 5.26
C GLN A 64 -3.50 16.91 4.69
N GLN A 65 -2.79 17.04 3.58
CA GLN A 65 -2.17 15.91 2.91
C GLN A 65 -0.69 16.21 2.69
N ASN A 66 0.15 15.24 3.03
CA ASN A 66 1.59 15.35 2.77
C ASN A 66 1.96 14.36 1.67
N LEU A 67 2.59 14.87 0.62
CA LEU A 67 3.14 14.03 -0.44
C LEU A 67 4.28 13.19 0.15
N VAL A 68 4.20 11.88 -0.05
CA VAL A 68 5.26 10.97 0.42
C VAL A 68 5.97 10.27 -0.71
N GLY A 69 5.35 10.16 -1.88
CA GLY A 69 5.99 9.49 -3.00
C GLY A 69 5.06 9.30 -4.17
N SER A 70 5.43 8.38 -5.03
CA SER A 70 4.62 8.03 -6.20
C SER A 70 4.77 6.55 -6.52
N ALA A 71 3.77 6.02 -7.22
CA ALA A 71 3.77 4.65 -7.72
C ALA A 71 3.52 4.69 -9.21
N LYS A 72 4.46 4.22 -10.01
CA LYS A 72 4.38 4.22 -11.47
C LYS A 72 4.93 2.91 -12.01
N ASN A 73 4.20 2.31 -12.95
CA ASN A 73 4.66 1.08 -13.60
C ASN A 73 5.05 0.00 -12.59
N ARG A 74 4.25 -0.14 -11.54
CA ARG A 74 4.47 -1.12 -10.46
C ARG A 74 5.80 -0.90 -9.73
N ARG A 75 6.21 0.36 -9.62
CA ARG A 75 7.39 0.76 -8.86
C ARG A 75 7.01 1.86 -7.89
N LEU A 76 7.58 1.78 -6.69
CA LEU A 76 7.33 2.75 -5.63
C LEU A 76 8.55 3.66 -5.49
N TYR A 77 8.31 4.96 -5.53
CA TYR A 77 9.35 5.98 -5.38
C TYR A 77 9.03 6.87 -4.19
N ASN A 78 10.08 7.33 -3.50
CA ASN A 78 9.87 8.36 -2.49
C ASN A 78 9.66 9.72 -3.17
N LYS A 79 9.47 10.77 -2.38
CA LYS A 79 9.19 12.10 -2.94
C LYS A 79 10.40 12.71 -3.65
N GLU A 80 11.61 12.21 -3.40
CA GLU A 80 12.82 12.60 -4.09
C GLU A 80 13.04 11.83 -5.39
N GLY A 81 12.14 10.90 -5.71
CA GLY A 81 12.22 10.12 -6.94
C GLY A 81 13.09 8.89 -6.85
N GLU A 82 13.54 8.51 -5.66
CA GLU A 82 14.35 7.31 -5.49
C GLU A 82 13.47 6.06 -5.50
N LEU A 83 13.91 5.02 -6.19
CA LEU A 83 13.20 3.75 -6.25
C LEU A 83 13.34 3.02 -4.92
N LEU A 84 12.22 2.73 -4.28
CA LEU A 84 12.19 2.03 -2.99
C LEU A 84 11.83 0.56 -3.14
N ALA A 85 10.98 0.24 -4.10
CA ALA A 85 10.50 -1.12 -4.30
C ALA A 85 9.84 -1.25 -5.65
N HIS A 86 9.70 -2.48 -6.11
CA HIS A 86 8.75 -2.77 -7.17
C HIS A 86 7.83 -3.88 -6.71
N TYR A 87 6.67 -3.97 -7.35
CA TYR A 87 5.68 -4.94 -6.93
C TYR A 87 4.97 -5.52 -8.14
N ASP A 88 4.35 -6.67 -7.94
CA ASP A 88 3.59 -7.35 -8.96
C ASP A 88 2.40 -8.01 -8.30
N TRP A 89 1.44 -8.47 -9.09
CA TRP A 89 0.30 -9.18 -8.54
C TRP A 89 -0.18 -10.26 -9.49
N THR A 90 -0.73 -11.31 -8.86
CA THR A 90 -1.50 -12.35 -9.53
C THR A 90 -2.99 -12.06 -9.29
N THR A 91 -3.84 -13.05 -9.50
CA THR A 91 -5.29 -12.86 -9.30
C THR A 91 -5.63 -12.40 -7.87
N PHE A 92 -4.97 -12.96 -6.85
CA PHE A 92 -5.30 -12.67 -5.47
C PHE A 92 -4.14 -12.14 -4.65
N TRP A 93 -2.90 -12.34 -5.06
CA TRP A 93 -1.73 -12.01 -4.26
C TRP A 93 -0.94 -10.87 -4.89
N SER A 94 -0.45 -10.00 -4.04
CA SER A 94 0.51 -8.96 -4.41
C SER A 94 1.83 -9.25 -3.73
N TYR A 95 2.92 -9.08 -4.47
CA TYR A 95 4.27 -9.36 -4.01
C TYR A 95 5.09 -8.08 -4.11
N VAL A 96 5.91 -7.82 -3.08
CA VAL A 96 6.75 -6.62 -3.03
C VAL A 96 8.20 -7.04 -2.97
N TYR A 97 9.02 -6.38 -3.78
CA TYR A 97 10.44 -6.66 -3.93
C TYR A 97 11.25 -5.40 -3.69
N SER A 98 12.43 -5.56 -3.10
CA SER A 98 13.40 -4.47 -3.04
C SER A 98 13.90 -4.15 -4.44
N PRO A 99 14.61 -3.01 -4.62
CA PRO A 99 15.12 -2.66 -5.96
C PRO A 99 16.00 -3.72 -6.60
N ASP A 100 16.70 -4.52 -5.80
CA ASP A 100 17.57 -5.59 -6.31
C ASP A 100 16.82 -6.90 -6.62
N GLY A 101 15.49 -6.91 -6.43
CA GLY A 101 14.65 -8.06 -6.74
C GLY A 101 14.44 -9.04 -5.60
N THR A 102 14.94 -8.73 -4.40
CA THR A 102 14.69 -9.58 -3.23
C THR A 102 13.27 -9.35 -2.72
N LYS A 103 12.52 -10.44 -2.54
CA LYS A 103 11.15 -10.33 -2.00
C LYS A 103 11.19 -9.84 -0.57
N ILE A 104 10.44 -8.79 -0.26
CA ILE A 104 10.36 -8.23 1.09
C ILE A 104 9.01 -8.46 1.76
N GLY A 105 7.99 -8.84 1.00
CA GLY A 105 6.71 -9.16 1.58
C GLY A 105 5.63 -9.41 0.57
N GLU A 106 4.41 -9.65 1.07
CA GLU A 106 3.27 -9.95 0.24
C GLU A 106 1.97 -9.71 1.01
N ALA A 107 0.87 -9.63 0.28
CA ALA A 107 -0.46 -9.58 0.87
C ALA A 107 -1.49 -10.10 -0.12
N LYS A 108 -2.62 -10.54 0.39
CA LYS A 108 -3.73 -11.00 -0.44
C LYS A 108 -4.56 -9.79 -0.84
N CYS A 109 -4.49 -9.40 -2.09
CA CYS A 109 -5.20 -8.23 -2.63
C CYS A 109 -6.24 -8.71 -3.63
N ILE A 110 -7.49 -8.86 -3.19
CA ILE A 110 -8.55 -9.44 -4.01
C ILE A 110 -9.28 -8.41 -4.87
N ALA A 111 -9.10 -7.11 -4.55
CA ALA A 111 -9.72 -6.03 -5.32
C ALA A 111 -8.85 -4.78 -5.18
N PHE A 112 -9.03 -3.82 -6.10
CA PHE A 112 -8.25 -2.57 -6.09
C PHE A 112 -6.75 -2.87 -6.01
N ARG A 113 -6.29 -3.78 -6.85
CA ARG A 113 -4.95 -4.36 -6.75
C ARG A 113 -3.83 -3.33 -6.81
N GLY A 114 -3.97 -2.33 -7.67
CA GLY A 114 -2.96 -1.28 -7.78
C GLY A 114 -2.80 -0.49 -6.49
N ILE A 115 -3.92 -0.10 -5.90
CA ILE A 115 -3.93 0.66 -4.64
C ILE A 115 -3.48 -0.23 -3.49
N CYS A 116 -3.99 -1.46 -3.43
CA CYS A 116 -3.61 -2.40 -2.39
C CYS A 116 -2.10 -2.69 -2.43
N ALA A 117 -1.57 -3.03 -3.60
CA ALA A 117 -0.15 -3.35 -3.75
C ALA A 117 0.74 -2.16 -3.41
N ALA A 118 0.38 -0.96 -3.87
CA ALA A 118 1.15 0.24 -3.55
C ALA A 118 1.09 0.53 -2.05
N GLY A 119 -0.06 0.29 -1.41
CA GLY A 119 -0.21 0.48 0.03
C GLY A 119 0.68 -0.45 0.84
N ILE A 120 0.69 -1.75 0.52
CA ILE A 120 1.54 -2.69 1.24
C ILE A 120 3.02 -2.41 0.98
N ALA A 121 3.38 -2.00 -0.23
CA ALA A 121 4.76 -1.61 -0.52
C ALA A 121 5.17 -0.40 0.31
N THR A 122 4.29 0.57 0.47
CA THR A 122 4.54 1.75 1.30
C THR A 122 4.80 1.33 2.76
N TYR A 123 4.00 0.41 3.27
CA TYR A 123 4.17 -0.11 4.63
C TYR A 123 5.51 -0.85 4.78
N LEU A 124 5.76 -1.79 3.88
CA LEU A 124 6.93 -2.67 3.99
C LEU A 124 8.26 -1.95 3.81
N THR A 125 8.28 -0.88 3.04
CA THR A 125 9.52 -0.12 2.81
C THR A 125 9.80 0.90 3.92
N GLY A 126 8.85 1.11 4.83
CA GLY A 126 8.99 2.13 5.85
C GLY A 126 8.79 3.55 5.34
N LEU A 127 8.21 3.71 4.16
CA LEU A 127 8.01 5.04 3.58
C LEU A 127 7.14 5.92 4.46
N LEU A 128 6.18 5.34 5.17
CA LEU A 128 5.33 6.09 6.10
C LEU A 128 6.11 6.69 7.26
N ASP A 129 7.25 6.12 7.59
CA ASP A 129 8.06 6.59 8.71
C ASP A 129 9.02 7.71 8.32
N GLN A 130 9.05 8.08 7.03
CA GLN A 130 9.97 9.07 6.48
C GLN A 130 9.34 10.44 6.26
N ARG A 131 8.16 10.67 6.80
CA ARG A 131 7.49 11.97 6.65
C ARG A 131 7.99 13.01 7.63
#